data_54a1ca37eee305dc489c0a1bcf2c22aa
#
_entry.id   54a1ca37eee305dc489c0a1bcf2c22aa
#
_cell.length_a   1.000
_cell.length_b   1.000
_cell.length_c   1.000
_cell.angle_alpha   90.00
_cell.angle_beta   90.00
_cell.angle_gamma   90.00
#
_symmetry.space_group_name_H-M   'P 1'
#
loop_
_entity.id
_entity.type
_entity.pdbx_description
1 polymer ?
#
loop_
_entity_poly.entity_id
_entity_poly.type
_entity_poly.pdbx_seq_one_letter_code
_entity_poly.pdbx_strand_id
1 'polypeptide(L)'
;MTNHSPSTAERTARMLAAYNRGDLATVLSLGEPLRDTEDSDETALLLLGAAQQGNGQLQDALDSFQRLVRRHPQVPEYWNNLSVVARQLGDLESAEHALLQARTLAPQEAQVHYNLGLLYAQQQRWLQARHALLDAVQLIPGFVDARLQAAHACHQCGDNQGEEAMLAGAATWPPQPAEQALLLATMLSGQGDQATAFHVLSQAELPDGPDAQAMSWRLAVLRGAMHERSNQTELAQAELDRIPAHVLASPQDHAPALITALWQARAAIALRRGQPELAAELYEHLLARDDAPEASATAAFGLAGARDKQGRREEAWQAAERAHAIQWNLASALVPELTVEGSHALTMTAHGVSHREHDRWTPLTAPSSRESPVFVVGFPRSGTTLLEQMLDSHPDFRSMDERGFVYELIGRMQAAGQSYPNDLARMTQGEANQLRAIYGDMAAKVLPDLGQRRLVDKNPLNMLCLPMIARLFPEARIIMCLRHPCDVLLSCYMLPFRSPPFMVLCSSLQRLAEGYVQAFEHWYRQVEVFAPRVLEWRYESVVSRFDEHVVRLGQFLDVDDTAPMAHFAEHARAKGYISTPSYAQVTEGIHRKAVNRWHAYREKFEPVLPILRPVMARLGYDE
;
A
#
# COMPACT_ATOMS: atom_id res chain seq x y z
N MET A 1 32.33 64.28 3.47
CA MET A 1 31.44 63.23 2.93
C MET A 1 30.82 62.52 4.12
N THR A 2 29.64 62.91 4.50
CA THR A 2 28.89 62.25 5.61
C THR A 2 28.45 60.87 5.12
N ASN A 3 29.13 59.80 5.59
CA ASN A 3 28.63 58.43 5.45
C ASN A 3 27.30 58.33 6.20
N HIS A 4 26.18 58.57 5.51
CA HIS A 4 24.88 58.21 6.04
C HIS A 4 24.78 56.67 6.00
N SER A 5 24.88 56.02 7.15
CA SER A 5 24.47 54.63 7.27
C SER A 5 23.02 54.53 6.78
N PRO A 6 22.70 53.62 5.88
CA PRO A 6 21.34 53.47 5.34
C PRO A 6 20.37 53.28 6.48
N SER A 7 19.19 53.93 6.40
CA SER A 7 18.14 53.75 7.38
C SER A 7 17.69 52.29 7.46
N THR A 8 17.07 51.86 8.56
CA THR A 8 16.54 50.50 8.73
C THR A 8 15.62 50.15 7.57
N ALA A 9 14.71 51.04 7.16
CA ALA A 9 13.80 50.83 6.03
C ALA A 9 14.53 50.64 4.68
N GLU A 10 15.59 51.45 4.40
CA GLU A 10 16.37 51.28 3.17
C GLU A 10 17.16 49.95 3.17
N ARG A 11 17.64 49.52 4.34
CA ARG A 11 18.32 48.25 4.52
C ARG A 11 17.37 47.08 4.29
N THR A 12 16.16 47.10 4.88
CA THR A 12 15.10 46.09 4.70
C THR A 12 14.69 46.01 3.23
N ALA A 13 14.48 47.12 2.54
CA ALA A 13 14.15 47.15 1.12
C ALA A 13 15.25 46.49 0.25
N ARG A 14 16.52 46.72 0.59
CA ARG A 14 17.65 46.07 -0.10
C ARG A 14 17.74 44.57 0.20
N MET A 15 17.43 44.15 1.44
CA MET A 15 17.34 42.73 1.81
C MET A 15 16.24 42.05 1.02
N LEU A 16 15.04 42.62 0.93
CA LEU A 16 13.94 42.07 0.15
C LEU A 16 14.29 41.94 -1.34
N ALA A 17 14.93 42.96 -1.92
CA ALA A 17 15.37 42.92 -3.31
C ALA A 17 16.48 41.86 -3.54
N ALA A 18 17.38 41.64 -2.59
CA ALA A 18 18.38 40.58 -2.64
C ALA A 18 17.75 39.19 -2.50
N TYR A 19 16.84 39.01 -1.55
CA TYR A 19 16.13 37.78 -1.31
C TYR A 19 15.34 37.32 -2.56
N ASN A 20 14.62 38.24 -3.20
CA ASN A 20 13.87 37.97 -4.42
C ASN A 20 14.76 37.57 -5.63
N ARG A 21 16.08 37.87 -5.57
CA ARG A 21 17.08 37.41 -6.57
C ARG A 21 17.79 36.13 -6.15
N GLY A 22 17.48 35.58 -4.99
CA GLY A 22 18.21 34.43 -4.44
C GLY A 22 19.60 34.75 -3.86
N ASP A 23 19.96 36.04 -3.72
CA ASP A 23 21.22 36.49 -3.18
C ASP A 23 21.23 36.47 -1.65
N LEU A 24 21.28 35.24 -1.09
CA LEU A 24 21.25 35.03 0.35
C LEU A 24 22.46 35.67 1.05
N ALA A 25 23.65 35.71 0.42
CA ALA A 25 24.84 36.29 0.99
C ALA A 25 24.66 37.80 1.28
N THR A 26 24.02 38.53 0.36
CA THR A 26 23.69 39.95 0.57
C THR A 26 22.64 40.13 1.68
N VAL A 27 21.62 39.25 1.75
CA VAL A 27 20.63 39.30 2.83
C VAL A 27 21.29 39.10 4.18
N LEU A 28 22.15 38.10 4.34
CA LEU A 28 22.89 37.82 5.57
C LEU A 28 23.75 39.02 5.98
N SER A 29 24.55 39.54 5.05
CA SER A 29 25.47 40.70 5.31
C SER A 29 24.70 41.95 5.77
N LEU A 30 23.53 42.22 5.22
CA LEU A 30 22.70 43.35 5.57
C LEU A 30 21.88 43.10 6.85
N GLY A 31 21.49 41.86 7.13
CA GLY A 31 20.64 41.47 8.24
C GLY A 31 21.39 41.26 9.56
N GLU A 32 22.59 40.69 9.53
CA GLU A 32 23.38 40.45 10.75
C GLU A 32 23.49 41.64 11.71
N PRO A 33 23.75 42.87 11.25
CA PRO A 33 23.79 44.04 12.14
C PRO A 33 22.44 44.40 12.77
N LEU A 34 21.35 43.88 12.24
CA LEU A 34 19.99 44.11 12.76
C LEU A 34 19.55 43.02 13.76
N ARG A 35 20.28 41.91 13.82
CA ARG A 35 19.97 40.75 14.66
C ARG A 35 19.75 41.12 16.13
N ASP A 36 20.65 41.95 16.71
CA ASP A 36 20.63 42.24 18.16
C ASP A 36 20.01 43.60 18.53
N THR A 37 19.40 44.28 17.55
CA THR A 37 18.74 45.57 17.83
C THR A 37 17.30 45.32 18.28
N GLU A 38 16.86 45.99 19.36
CA GLU A 38 15.47 45.95 19.85
C GLU A 38 14.47 46.50 18.83
N ASP A 39 14.92 47.46 17.98
CA ASP A 39 14.15 48.11 16.92
C ASP A 39 14.28 47.38 15.54
N SER A 40 14.71 46.13 15.51
CA SER A 40 14.76 45.40 14.22
C SER A 40 13.36 45.30 13.61
N ASP A 41 13.26 45.74 12.36
CA ASP A 41 12.05 45.62 11.55
C ASP A 41 11.65 44.13 11.41
N GLU A 42 10.37 43.87 11.60
CA GLU A 42 9.77 42.54 11.49
C GLU A 42 10.14 41.83 10.17
N THR A 43 10.01 42.57 9.06
CA THR A 43 10.36 42.07 7.72
C THR A 43 11.86 41.74 7.60
N ALA A 44 12.73 42.59 8.17
CA ALA A 44 14.17 42.34 8.15
C ALA A 44 14.55 41.06 8.91
N LEU A 45 13.93 40.84 10.08
CA LEU A 45 14.17 39.64 10.89
C LEU A 45 13.63 38.37 10.22
N LEU A 46 12.47 38.46 9.54
CA LEU A 46 11.92 37.37 8.73
C LEU A 46 12.83 37.00 7.59
N LEU A 47 13.31 37.99 6.80
CA LEU A 47 14.23 37.77 5.68
C LEU A 47 15.57 37.20 6.15
N LEU A 48 16.07 37.68 7.29
CA LEU A 48 17.33 37.19 7.89
C LEU A 48 17.17 35.70 8.27
N GLY A 49 16.12 35.35 9.00
CA GLY A 49 15.86 33.97 9.40
C GLY A 49 15.69 33.03 8.20
N ALA A 50 14.97 33.46 7.15
CA ALA A 50 14.82 32.70 5.92
C ALA A 50 16.16 32.54 5.17
N ALA A 51 17.00 33.58 5.11
CA ALA A 51 18.32 33.50 4.49
C ALA A 51 19.28 32.62 5.29
N GLN A 52 19.25 32.68 6.61
CA GLN A 52 20.02 31.81 7.50
C GLN A 52 19.65 30.35 7.30
N GLN A 53 18.35 30.05 7.24
CA GLN A 53 17.84 28.71 6.95
C GLN A 53 18.33 28.23 5.57
N GLY A 54 18.14 29.02 4.52
CA GLY A 54 18.56 28.67 3.15
C GLY A 54 20.08 28.49 3.00
N ASN A 55 20.88 29.14 3.88
CA ASN A 55 22.35 29.01 3.92
C ASN A 55 22.85 27.92 4.90
N GLY A 56 21.93 27.14 5.50
CA GLY A 56 22.26 26.06 6.44
C GLY A 56 22.65 26.52 7.86
N GLN A 57 22.51 27.81 8.18
CA GLN A 57 22.75 28.39 9.51
C GLN A 57 21.52 28.19 10.41
N LEU A 58 21.16 26.90 10.66
CA LEU A 58 19.90 26.54 11.26
C LEU A 58 19.72 27.08 12.68
N GLN A 59 20.78 27.11 13.48
CA GLN A 59 20.69 27.62 14.86
C GLN A 59 20.44 29.15 14.89
N ASP A 60 21.05 29.90 14.00
CA ASP A 60 20.83 31.37 13.89
C ASP A 60 19.40 31.64 13.35
N ALA A 61 18.93 30.83 12.40
CA ALA A 61 17.55 30.92 11.90
C ALA A 61 16.53 30.62 13.02
N LEU A 62 16.79 29.62 13.86
CA LEU A 62 15.95 29.29 15.01
C LEU A 62 15.82 30.50 15.95
N ASP A 63 16.94 31.14 16.30
CA ASP A 63 16.96 32.33 17.16
C ASP A 63 16.17 33.48 16.54
N SER A 64 16.33 33.71 15.23
CA SER A 64 15.61 34.76 14.49
C SER A 64 14.10 34.54 14.52
N PHE A 65 13.63 33.31 14.24
CA PHE A 65 12.20 32.97 14.27
C PHE A 65 11.63 32.92 15.69
N GLN A 66 12.41 32.49 16.70
CA GLN A 66 11.99 32.57 18.10
C GLN A 66 11.75 34.03 18.56
N ARG A 67 12.56 34.97 18.09
CA ARG A 67 12.35 36.40 18.37
C ARG A 67 11.10 36.92 17.70
N LEU A 68 10.82 36.50 16.45
CA LEU A 68 9.58 36.86 15.75
C LEU A 68 8.34 36.39 16.52
N VAL A 69 8.28 35.12 16.91
CA VAL A 69 7.11 34.59 17.64
C VAL A 69 6.95 35.20 19.03
N ARG A 70 8.04 35.59 19.72
CA ARG A 70 7.95 36.30 21.00
C ARG A 70 7.36 37.72 20.86
N ARG A 71 7.71 38.43 19.77
CA ARG A 71 7.22 39.77 19.49
C ARG A 71 5.83 39.79 18.90
N HIS A 72 5.53 38.82 18.05
CA HIS A 72 4.31 38.72 17.25
C HIS A 72 3.67 37.33 17.36
N PRO A 73 3.21 36.93 18.57
CA PRO A 73 2.74 35.55 18.81
C PRO A 73 1.41 35.21 18.09
N GLN A 74 0.73 36.19 17.49
CA GLN A 74 -0.51 36.01 16.76
C GLN A 74 -0.33 35.84 15.25
N VAL A 75 0.94 35.79 14.75
CA VAL A 75 1.26 35.64 13.34
C VAL A 75 1.60 34.17 13.06
N PRO A 76 0.70 33.40 12.39
CA PRO A 76 0.88 31.96 12.21
C PRO A 76 2.11 31.60 11.35
N GLU A 77 2.48 32.44 10.39
CA GLU A 77 3.64 32.24 9.52
C GLU A 77 4.96 32.12 10.30
N TYR A 78 5.11 32.88 11.40
CA TYR A 78 6.33 32.83 12.21
C TYR A 78 6.46 31.55 12.99
N TRP A 79 5.34 31.05 13.52
CA TRP A 79 5.28 29.73 14.14
C TRP A 79 5.57 28.60 13.14
N ASN A 80 5.01 28.72 11.93
CA ASN A 80 5.28 27.76 10.86
C ASN A 80 6.76 27.74 10.48
N ASN A 81 7.40 28.89 10.28
CA ASN A 81 8.81 29.00 9.95
C ASN A 81 9.71 28.47 11.09
N LEU A 82 9.38 28.80 12.33
CA LEU A 82 10.06 28.27 13.52
C LEU A 82 10.04 26.74 13.53
N SER A 83 8.89 26.16 13.22
CA SER A 83 8.72 24.71 13.21
C SER A 83 9.57 24.01 12.17
N VAL A 84 9.68 24.59 10.97
CA VAL A 84 10.49 24.01 9.88
C VAL A 84 11.97 23.95 10.29
N VAL A 85 12.48 25.01 10.90
CA VAL A 85 13.88 25.06 11.37
C VAL A 85 14.11 24.13 12.55
N ALA A 86 13.20 24.11 13.54
CA ALA A 86 13.27 23.19 14.68
C ALA A 86 13.28 21.72 14.21
N ARG A 87 12.43 21.36 13.23
CA ARG A 87 12.40 20.04 12.62
C ARG A 87 13.71 19.69 11.90
N GLN A 88 14.32 20.63 11.18
CA GLN A 88 15.61 20.43 10.52
C GLN A 88 16.76 20.22 11.52
N LEU A 89 16.68 20.83 12.69
CA LEU A 89 17.62 20.63 13.80
C LEU A 89 17.37 19.33 14.59
N GLY A 90 16.27 18.61 14.30
CA GLY A 90 15.89 17.41 15.02
C GLY A 90 15.15 17.67 16.34
N ASP A 91 14.84 18.92 16.67
CA ASP A 91 14.00 19.28 17.82
C ASP A 91 12.51 19.13 17.45
N LEU A 92 12.08 17.85 17.43
CA LEU A 92 10.72 17.50 16.96
C LEU A 92 9.64 17.95 17.94
N GLU A 93 9.94 18.08 19.23
CA GLU A 93 9.01 18.56 20.25
C GLU A 93 8.69 20.05 20.07
N SER A 94 9.72 20.88 19.94
CA SER A 94 9.54 22.31 19.66
C SER A 94 8.86 22.55 18.31
N ALA A 95 9.17 21.73 17.30
CA ALA A 95 8.51 21.80 16.00
C ALA A 95 7.01 21.49 16.10
N GLU A 96 6.62 20.44 16.84
CA GLU A 96 5.21 20.08 17.05
C GLU A 96 4.46 21.20 17.79
N HIS A 97 5.04 21.72 18.88
CA HIS A 97 4.46 22.82 19.61
C HIS A 97 4.21 24.04 18.71
N ALA A 98 5.20 24.44 17.91
CA ALA A 98 5.07 25.58 17.01
C ALA A 98 3.99 25.38 15.95
N LEU A 99 3.92 24.18 15.33
CA LEU A 99 2.88 23.87 14.33
C LEU A 99 1.46 23.82 14.92
N LEU A 100 1.31 23.33 16.15
CA LEU A 100 0.01 23.34 16.84
C LEU A 100 -0.45 24.78 17.14
N GLN A 101 0.47 25.68 17.49
CA GLN A 101 0.17 27.11 17.61
C GLN A 101 -0.23 27.72 16.27
N ALA A 102 0.54 27.48 15.20
CA ALA A 102 0.23 27.94 13.84
C ALA A 102 -1.17 27.45 13.40
N ARG A 103 -1.48 26.17 13.61
CA ARG A 103 -2.79 25.58 13.28
C ARG A 103 -3.93 26.21 14.06
N THR A 104 -3.72 26.53 15.34
CA THR A 104 -4.74 27.19 16.16
C THR A 104 -5.05 28.60 15.65
N LEU A 105 -4.02 29.33 15.19
CA LEU A 105 -4.15 30.68 14.64
C LEU A 105 -4.72 30.69 13.21
N ALA A 106 -4.34 29.71 12.39
CA ALA A 106 -4.73 29.61 10.98
C ALA A 106 -5.15 28.17 10.61
N PRO A 107 -6.35 27.73 11.05
CA PRO A 107 -6.79 26.33 10.81
C PRO A 107 -7.09 26.01 9.35
N GLN A 108 -7.19 27.00 8.47
CA GLN A 108 -7.44 26.83 7.03
C GLN A 108 -6.15 27.02 6.19
N GLU A 109 -4.98 27.03 6.83
CA GLU A 109 -3.71 27.19 6.13
C GLU A 109 -3.12 25.81 5.77
N ALA A 110 -3.21 25.44 4.49
CA ALA A 110 -2.79 24.12 4.00
C ALA A 110 -1.32 23.82 4.28
N GLN A 111 -0.45 24.84 4.25
CA GLN A 111 1.00 24.66 4.50
C GLN A 111 1.27 24.22 5.96
N VAL A 112 0.50 24.67 6.91
CA VAL A 112 0.62 24.27 8.32
C VAL A 112 0.26 22.80 8.50
N HIS A 113 -0.84 22.36 7.88
CA HIS A 113 -1.26 20.96 7.88
C HIS A 113 -0.24 20.05 7.17
N TYR A 114 0.31 20.51 6.05
CA TYR A 114 1.38 19.80 5.33
C TYR A 114 2.62 19.62 6.21
N ASN A 115 3.10 20.69 6.86
CA ASN A 115 4.26 20.63 7.74
C ASN A 115 4.04 19.76 8.98
N LEU A 116 2.82 19.77 9.56
CA LEU A 116 2.42 18.83 10.61
C LEU A 116 2.50 17.37 10.12
N GLY A 117 2.01 17.12 8.91
CA GLY A 117 2.07 15.80 8.31
C GLY A 117 3.50 15.31 8.11
N LEU A 118 4.39 16.17 7.63
CA LEU A 118 5.82 15.85 7.49
C LEU A 118 6.49 15.57 8.84
N LEU A 119 6.17 16.35 9.86
CA LEU A 119 6.68 16.14 11.21
C LEU A 119 6.23 14.79 11.78
N TYR A 120 4.94 14.46 11.68
CA TYR A 120 4.39 13.19 12.15
C TYR A 120 4.98 12.00 11.36
N ALA A 121 5.18 12.14 10.05
CA ALA A 121 5.85 11.12 9.24
C ALA A 121 7.29 10.89 9.70
N GLN A 122 8.05 11.94 10.01
CA GLN A 122 9.40 11.84 10.56
C GLN A 122 9.43 11.13 11.93
N GLN A 123 8.37 11.29 12.73
CA GLN A 123 8.18 10.59 14.02
C GLN A 123 7.58 9.18 13.84
N GLN A 124 7.34 8.72 12.61
CA GLN A 124 6.65 7.45 12.29
C GLN A 124 5.21 7.36 12.85
N ARG A 125 4.60 8.49 13.18
CA ARG A 125 3.21 8.62 13.64
C ARG A 125 2.25 8.67 12.44
N TRP A 126 2.20 7.55 11.68
CA TRP A 126 1.60 7.50 10.34
C TRP A 126 0.11 7.85 10.30
N LEU A 127 -0.68 7.47 11.30
CA LEU A 127 -2.10 7.83 11.37
C LEU A 127 -2.31 9.34 11.47
N GLN A 128 -1.48 10.01 12.28
CA GLN A 128 -1.55 11.46 12.46
C GLN A 128 -1.00 12.19 11.22
N ALA A 129 0.07 11.67 10.62
CA ALA A 129 0.60 12.17 9.36
C ALA A 129 -0.46 12.12 8.25
N ARG A 130 -1.15 10.97 8.11
CA ARG A 130 -2.24 10.80 7.13
C ARG A 130 -3.33 11.84 7.32
N HIS A 131 -3.84 12.03 8.55
CA HIS A 131 -4.89 13.00 8.81
C HIS A 131 -4.45 14.42 8.45
N ALA A 132 -3.29 14.86 8.93
CA ALA A 132 -2.81 16.21 8.64
C ALA A 132 -2.58 16.45 7.14
N LEU A 133 -2.03 15.47 6.42
CA LEU A 133 -1.78 15.59 4.97
C LEU A 133 -3.08 15.57 4.16
N LEU A 134 -4.07 14.78 4.56
CA LEU A 134 -5.39 14.81 3.93
C LEU A 134 -6.11 16.14 4.16
N ASP A 135 -5.98 16.76 5.36
CA ASP A 135 -6.49 18.11 5.62
C ASP A 135 -5.83 19.13 4.67
N ALA A 136 -4.49 19.04 4.47
CA ALA A 136 -3.79 19.92 3.54
C ALA A 136 -4.31 19.78 2.09
N VAL A 137 -4.53 18.54 1.63
CA VAL A 137 -5.07 18.26 0.29
C VAL A 137 -6.53 18.70 0.17
N GLN A 138 -7.34 18.55 1.22
CA GLN A 138 -8.72 19.04 1.23
C GLN A 138 -8.78 20.56 1.07
N LEU A 139 -7.85 21.29 1.70
CA LEU A 139 -7.75 22.75 1.59
C LEU A 139 -7.25 23.18 0.21
N ILE A 140 -6.25 22.50 -0.34
CA ILE A 140 -5.69 22.77 -1.68
C ILE A 140 -5.56 21.45 -2.47
N PRO A 141 -6.60 21.06 -3.24
CA PRO A 141 -6.58 19.77 -3.99
C PRO A 141 -5.46 19.64 -5.03
N GLY A 142 -4.93 20.76 -5.53
CA GLY A 142 -3.81 20.80 -6.46
C GLY A 142 -2.41 20.80 -5.81
N PHE A 143 -2.30 20.67 -4.50
CA PHE A 143 -1.02 20.67 -3.79
C PHE A 143 -0.31 19.32 -3.99
N VAL A 144 0.50 19.20 -5.05
CA VAL A 144 1.14 17.96 -5.49
C VAL A 144 2.01 17.34 -4.38
N ASP A 145 2.84 18.14 -3.69
CA ASP A 145 3.68 17.65 -2.60
C ASP A 145 2.86 17.07 -1.45
N ALA A 146 1.77 17.74 -1.07
CA ALA A 146 0.88 17.23 -0.04
C ALA A 146 0.17 15.94 -0.47
N ARG A 147 -0.25 15.84 -1.72
CA ARG A 147 -0.84 14.62 -2.30
C ARG A 147 0.13 13.46 -2.27
N LEU A 148 1.39 13.70 -2.67
CA LEU A 148 2.45 12.67 -2.66
C LEU A 148 2.71 12.16 -1.23
N GLN A 149 2.86 13.08 -0.28
CA GLN A 149 3.11 12.70 1.12
C GLN A 149 1.87 12.07 1.78
N ALA A 150 0.65 12.51 1.42
CA ALA A 150 -0.59 11.87 1.85
C ALA A 150 -0.71 10.43 1.32
N ALA A 151 -0.38 10.22 0.04
CA ALA A 151 -0.32 8.88 -0.54
C ALA A 151 0.67 7.99 0.21
N HIS A 152 1.86 8.51 0.53
CA HIS A 152 2.85 7.78 1.33
C HIS A 152 2.32 7.43 2.72
N ALA A 153 1.69 8.37 3.42
CA ALA A 153 1.11 8.10 4.74
C ALA A 153 -0.05 7.08 4.67
N CYS A 154 -0.90 7.14 3.64
CA CYS A 154 -1.92 6.13 3.36
C CYS A 154 -1.29 4.75 3.13
N HIS A 155 -0.22 4.68 2.33
CA HIS A 155 0.55 3.46 2.08
C HIS A 155 1.05 2.82 3.38
N GLN A 156 1.67 3.61 4.26
CA GLN A 156 2.17 3.14 5.55
C GLN A 156 1.06 2.66 6.50
N CYS A 157 -0.13 3.25 6.38
CA CYS A 157 -1.32 2.81 7.13
C CYS A 157 -2.05 1.60 6.51
N GLY A 158 -1.62 1.12 5.34
CA GLY A 158 -2.33 0.08 4.59
C GLY A 158 -3.66 0.57 3.98
N ASP A 159 -3.84 1.88 3.85
CA ASP A 159 -5.01 2.52 3.23
C ASP A 159 -4.80 2.62 1.71
N ASN A 160 -5.02 1.50 1.03
CA ASN A 160 -4.82 1.41 -0.43
C ASN A 160 -5.73 2.37 -1.21
N GLN A 161 -6.93 2.65 -0.70
CA GLN A 161 -7.86 3.57 -1.35
C GLN A 161 -7.43 5.02 -1.21
N GLY A 162 -7.01 5.43 -0.01
CA GLY A 162 -6.45 6.75 0.21
C GLY A 162 -5.20 6.97 -0.65
N GLU A 163 -4.32 5.97 -0.74
CA GLU A 163 -3.15 5.99 -1.61
C GLU A 163 -3.54 6.21 -3.09
N GLU A 164 -4.49 5.43 -3.61
CA GLU A 164 -4.96 5.54 -5.01
C GLU A 164 -5.63 6.90 -5.28
N ALA A 165 -6.46 7.39 -4.36
CA ALA A 165 -7.12 8.68 -4.49
C ALA A 165 -6.13 9.84 -4.52
N MET A 166 -5.09 9.79 -3.72
CA MET A 166 -4.05 10.82 -3.68
C MET A 166 -3.18 10.82 -4.93
N LEU A 167 -2.90 9.65 -5.52
CA LEU A 167 -2.09 9.50 -6.74
C LEU A 167 -2.90 9.68 -8.03
N ALA A 168 -4.21 9.84 -7.97
CA ALA A 168 -5.04 10.02 -9.15
C ALA A 168 -4.55 11.19 -10.02
N GLY A 169 -4.29 10.91 -11.31
CA GLY A 169 -3.76 11.91 -12.25
C GLY A 169 -2.25 12.17 -12.15
N ALA A 170 -1.49 11.35 -11.45
CA ALA A 170 -0.03 11.51 -11.29
C ALA A 170 0.74 11.54 -12.62
N ALA A 171 0.20 10.92 -13.69
CA ALA A 171 0.76 10.98 -15.04
C ALA A 171 0.88 12.41 -15.60
N THR A 172 0.12 13.36 -15.06
CA THR A 172 0.11 14.77 -15.51
C THR A 172 0.83 15.71 -14.53
N TRP A 173 1.43 15.18 -13.48
CA TRP A 173 2.16 16.02 -12.54
C TRP A 173 3.46 16.54 -13.18
N PRO A 174 3.96 17.71 -12.74
CA PRO A 174 5.25 18.21 -13.21
C PRO A 174 6.38 17.23 -12.86
N PRO A 175 7.53 17.31 -13.55
CA PRO A 175 8.73 16.58 -13.16
C PRO A 175 9.02 16.75 -11.66
N GLN A 176 9.44 15.68 -11.00
CA GLN A 176 9.69 15.66 -9.58
C GLN A 176 11.20 15.56 -9.31
N PRO A 177 11.69 16.14 -8.22
CA PRO A 177 13.03 15.81 -7.70
C PRO A 177 13.17 14.29 -7.54
N ALA A 178 14.35 13.75 -7.82
CA ALA A 178 14.57 12.32 -7.94
C ALA A 178 14.14 11.50 -6.69
N GLU A 179 14.28 12.06 -5.47
CA GLU A 179 13.77 11.41 -4.24
C GLU A 179 12.24 11.28 -4.25
N GLN A 180 11.55 12.33 -4.66
CA GLN A 180 10.08 12.30 -4.76
C GLN A 180 9.62 11.42 -5.92
N ALA A 181 10.35 11.42 -7.04
CA ALA A 181 10.09 10.55 -8.17
C ALA A 181 10.25 9.07 -7.80
N LEU A 182 11.26 8.71 -6.99
CA LEU A 182 11.41 7.35 -6.45
C LEU A 182 10.22 6.93 -5.60
N LEU A 183 9.79 7.79 -4.69
CA LEU A 183 8.65 7.53 -3.81
C LEU A 183 7.36 7.35 -4.63
N LEU A 184 7.09 8.29 -5.54
CA LEU A 184 5.92 8.28 -6.41
C LEU A 184 5.89 7.02 -7.29
N ALA A 185 7.00 6.70 -7.97
CA ALA A 185 7.09 5.53 -8.83
C ALA A 185 6.96 4.19 -8.05
N THR A 186 7.48 4.14 -6.81
CA THR A 186 7.31 2.95 -5.95
C THR A 186 5.84 2.69 -5.66
N MET A 187 5.08 3.72 -5.29
CA MET A 187 3.65 3.59 -4.99
C MET A 187 2.84 3.26 -6.25
N LEU A 188 3.07 3.96 -7.36
CA LEU A 188 2.41 3.69 -8.65
C LEU A 188 2.68 2.26 -9.13
N SER A 189 3.93 1.80 -9.03
CA SER A 189 4.29 0.41 -9.35
C SER A 189 3.58 -0.59 -8.44
N GLY A 190 3.45 -0.27 -7.15
CA GLY A 190 2.70 -1.06 -6.17
C GLY A 190 1.20 -1.18 -6.50
N GLN A 191 0.62 -0.15 -7.11
CA GLN A 191 -0.77 -0.13 -7.59
C GLN A 191 -0.95 -0.79 -8.97
N GLY A 192 0.14 -1.13 -9.66
CA GLY A 192 0.13 -1.74 -11.00
C GLY A 192 0.26 -0.75 -12.15
N ASP A 193 0.30 0.55 -11.89
CA ASP A 193 0.53 1.56 -12.94
C ASP A 193 2.02 1.67 -13.30
N GLN A 194 2.52 0.61 -13.96
CA GLN A 194 3.92 0.54 -14.37
C GLN A 194 4.27 1.62 -15.40
N ALA A 195 3.32 1.93 -16.30
CA ALA A 195 3.56 2.90 -17.37
C ALA A 195 3.83 4.30 -16.80
N THR A 196 2.97 4.78 -15.90
CA THR A 196 3.15 6.07 -15.22
C THR A 196 4.40 6.04 -14.33
N ALA A 197 4.68 4.94 -13.63
CA ALA A 197 5.89 4.81 -12.80
C ALA A 197 7.17 4.93 -13.63
N PHE A 198 7.30 4.23 -14.76
CA PHE A 198 8.44 4.39 -15.67
C PHE A 198 8.53 5.80 -16.26
N HIS A 199 7.40 6.41 -16.60
CA HIS A 199 7.37 7.78 -17.09
C HIS A 199 7.91 8.75 -16.04
N VAL A 200 7.44 8.68 -14.80
CA VAL A 200 7.93 9.49 -13.66
C VAL A 200 9.44 9.33 -13.47
N LEU A 201 9.95 8.10 -13.47
CA LEU A 201 11.38 7.84 -13.33
C LEU A 201 12.22 8.38 -14.50
N SER A 202 11.63 8.48 -15.71
CA SER A 202 12.31 9.03 -16.88
C SER A 202 12.42 10.55 -16.85
N GLN A 203 11.51 11.22 -16.13
CA GLN A 203 11.44 12.68 -15.99
C GLN A 203 12.08 13.18 -14.67
N ALA A 204 12.61 12.28 -13.84
CA ALA A 204 13.15 12.62 -12.53
C ALA A 204 14.30 13.62 -12.62
N GLU A 205 14.23 14.70 -11.85
CA GLU A 205 15.26 15.73 -11.79
C GLU A 205 16.37 15.30 -10.81
N LEU A 206 17.55 15.04 -11.35
CA LEU A 206 18.71 14.66 -10.53
C LEU A 206 19.24 15.85 -9.75
N PRO A 207 19.75 15.66 -8.53
CA PRO A 207 20.41 16.71 -7.79
C PRO A 207 21.73 17.10 -8.48
N ASP A 208 22.21 18.33 -8.23
CA ASP A 208 23.53 18.75 -8.68
C ASP A 208 24.63 18.12 -7.82
N GLY A 209 25.81 17.96 -8.41
CA GLY A 209 27.04 17.59 -7.69
C GLY A 209 27.21 16.08 -7.46
N PRO A 210 27.91 15.69 -6.36
CA PRO A 210 28.34 14.30 -6.15
C PRO A 210 27.19 13.31 -5.92
N ASP A 211 26.04 13.78 -5.46
CA ASP A 211 24.89 12.93 -5.14
C ASP A 211 24.11 12.47 -6.39
N ALA A 212 24.31 13.14 -7.53
CA ALA A 212 23.64 12.81 -8.80
C ALA A 212 23.87 11.35 -9.22
N GLN A 213 25.10 10.85 -9.07
CA GLN A 213 25.46 9.49 -9.45
C GLN A 213 24.78 8.45 -8.55
N ALA A 214 24.80 8.64 -7.24
CA ALA A 214 24.14 7.75 -6.28
C ALA A 214 22.64 7.72 -6.52
N MET A 215 22.03 8.86 -6.82
CA MET A 215 20.63 8.97 -7.15
C MET A 215 20.28 8.27 -8.47
N SER A 216 21.11 8.41 -9.49
CA SER A 216 20.95 7.68 -10.77
C SER A 216 20.95 6.16 -10.56
N TRP A 217 21.81 5.65 -9.66
CA TRP A 217 21.81 4.22 -9.30
C TRP A 217 20.54 3.80 -8.56
N ARG A 218 20.02 4.63 -7.65
CA ARG A 218 18.73 4.34 -6.97
C ARG A 218 17.58 4.24 -7.96
N LEU A 219 17.52 5.15 -8.95
CA LEU A 219 16.52 5.08 -10.03
C LEU A 219 16.68 3.79 -10.85
N ALA A 220 17.92 3.37 -11.15
CA ALA A 220 18.18 2.10 -11.86
C ALA A 220 17.76 0.88 -11.04
N VAL A 221 17.98 0.88 -9.73
CA VAL A 221 17.53 -0.19 -8.83
C VAL A 221 16.01 -0.33 -8.86
N LEU A 222 15.28 0.79 -8.77
CA LEU A 222 13.81 0.74 -8.81
C LEU A 222 13.31 0.27 -10.17
N ARG A 223 13.87 0.73 -11.29
CA ARG A 223 13.53 0.21 -12.63
C ARG A 223 13.79 -1.30 -12.74
N GLY A 224 14.91 -1.77 -12.19
CA GLY A 224 15.24 -3.20 -12.12
C GLY A 224 14.19 -3.99 -11.33
N ALA A 225 13.77 -3.50 -10.17
CA ALA A 225 12.72 -4.12 -9.36
C ALA A 225 11.35 -4.13 -10.08
N MET A 226 11.01 -3.06 -10.80
CA MET A 226 9.77 -2.99 -11.59
C MET A 226 9.80 -4.00 -12.77
N HIS A 227 10.93 -4.15 -13.46
CA HIS A 227 11.11 -5.15 -14.50
C HIS A 227 11.01 -6.58 -13.93
N GLU A 228 11.57 -6.85 -12.75
CA GLU A 228 11.43 -8.15 -12.07
C GLU A 228 9.96 -8.47 -11.81
N ARG A 229 9.21 -7.51 -11.25
CA ARG A 229 7.78 -7.64 -10.98
C ARG A 229 6.93 -7.87 -12.24
N SER A 230 7.39 -7.37 -13.37
CA SER A 230 6.77 -7.58 -14.70
C SER A 230 7.30 -8.82 -15.42
N ASN A 231 8.00 -9.72 -14.72
CA ASN A 231 8.60 -10.95 -15.27
C ASN A 231 9.63 -10.72 -16.38
N GLN A 232 10.28 -9.56 -16.42
CA GLN A 232 11.28 -9.15 -17.41
C GLN A 232 12.69 -9.25 -16.79
N THR A 233 13.10 -10.46 -16.42
CA THR A 233 14.31 -10.70 -15.60
C THR A 233 15.61 -10.26 -16.28
N GLU A 234 15.70 -10.31 -17.62
CA GLU A 234 16.84 -9.83 -18.40
C GLU A 234 16.95 -8.29 -18.35
N LEU A 235 15.83 -7.58 -18.49
CA LEU A 235 15.80 -6.12 -18.37
C LEU A 235 16.09 -5.69 -16.93
N ALA A 236 15.56 -6.41 -15.95
CA ALA A 236 15.85 -6.19 -14.54
C ALA A 236 17.36 -6.30 -14.26
N GLN A 237 18.01 -7.35 -14.77
CA GLN A 237 19.45 -7.52 -14.63
C GLN A 237 20.24 -6.41 -15.33
N ALA A 238 19.84 -6.03 -16.54
CA ALA A 238 20.51 -4.96 -17.30
C ALA A 238 20.47 -3.61 -16.58
N GLU A 239 19.37 -3.27 -15.88
CA GLU A 239 19.30 -2.06 -15.05
C GLU A 239 20.30 -2.13 -13.87
N LEU A 240 20.39 -3.29 -13.20
CA LEU A 240 21.33 -3.44 -12.06
C LEU A 240 22.79 -3.51 -12.50
N ASP A 241 23.08 -3.95 -13.72
CA ASP A 241 24.44 -4.02 -14.27
C ASP A 241 25.03 -2.62 -14.61
N ARG A 242 24.17 -1.58 -14.63
CA ARG A 242 24.61 -0.18 -14.70
C ARG A 242 25.35 0.29 -13.44
N ILE A 243 25.19 -0.45 -12.34
CA ILE A 243 25.79 -0.13 -11.06
C ILE A 243 27.11 -0.87 -10.94
N PRO A 244 28.25 -0.18 -10.83
CA PRO A 244 29.56 -0.79 -10.80
C PRO A 244 29.71 -1.79 -9.65
N ALA A 245 30.45 -2.88 -9.89
CA ALA A 245 30.64 -3.95 -8.91
C ALA A 245 31.29 -3.47 -7.60
N HIS A 246 32.13 -2.42 -7.65
CA HIS A 246 32.77 -1.88 -6.45
C HIS A 246 31.76 -1.31 -5.42
N VAL A 247 30.57 -0.88 -5.85
CA VAL A 247 29.50 -0.39 -4.95
C VAL A 247 29.09 -1.48 -3.95
N LEU A 248 29.06 -2.73 -4.38
CA LEU A 248 28.78 -3.88 -3.50
C LEU A 248 30.04 -4.37 -2.75
N ALA A 249 31.22 -4.16 -3.31
CA ALA A 249 32.47 -4.55 -2.65
C ALA A 249 32.80 -3.63 -1.46
N SER A 250 32.36 -2.37 -1.48
CA SER A 250 32.57 -1.38 -0.42
C SER A 250 31.24 -0.73 0.00
N PRO A 251 30.30 -1.50 0.56
CA PRO A 251 28.94 -1.00 0.86
C PRO A 251 28.94 0.12 1.92
N GLN A 252 29.97 0.20 2.77
CA GLN A 252 30.13 1.23 3.79
C GLN A 252 30.44 2.62 3.20
N ASP A 253 30.91 2.67 1.96
CA ASP A 253 31.27 3.94 1.28
C ASP A 253 30.05 4.56 0.57
N HIS A 254 28.87 3.94 0.66
CA HIS A 254 27.67 4.35 -0.03
C HIS A 254 26.49 4.52 0.93
N ALA A 255 25.49 5.31 0.49
CA ALA A 255 24.28 5.55 1.27
C ALA A 255 23.56 4.23 1.64
N PRO A 256 23.21 4.01 2.91
CA PRO A 256 22.55 2.77 3.36
C PRO A 256 21.31 2.39 2.51
N ALA A 257 20.47 3.35 2.17
CA ALA A 257 19.27 3.13 1.36
C ALA A 257 19.56 2.56 -0.04
N LEU A 258 20.64 3.01 -0.70
CA LEU A 258 21.06 2.46 -1.99
C LEU A 258 21.46 0.97 -1.85
N ILE A 259 22.28 0.66 -0.86
CA ILE A 259 22.80 -0.69 -0.64
C ILE A 259 21.66 -1.65 -0.29
N THR A 260 20.75 -1.24 0.59
CA THR A 260 19.56 -2.03 0.96
C THR A 260 18.71 -2.33 -0.27
N ALA A 261 18.35 -1.31 -1.06
CA ALA A 261 17.54 -1.50 -2.26
C ALA A 261 18.24 -2.37 -3.32
N LEU A 262 19.56 -2.19 -3.50
CA LEU A 262 20.35 -2.96 -4.47
C LEU A 262 20.46 -4.43 -4.07
N TRP A 263 20.71 -4.74 -2.80
CA TRP A 263 20.74 -6.14 -2.34
C TRP A 263 19.36 -6.79 -2.42
N GLN A 264 18.28 -6.09 -2.04
CA GLN A 264 16.91 -6.60 -2.18
C GLN A 264 16.58 -6.94 -3.66
N ALA A 265 16.86 -6.02 -4.59
CA ALA A 265 16.59 -6.24 -6.00
C ALA A 265 17.41 -7.41 -6.57
N ARG A 266 18.71 -7.50 -6.25
CA ARG A 266 19.56 -8.60 -6.68
C ARG A 266 19.12 -9.93 -6.08
N ALA A 267 18.74 -9.98 -4.81
CA ALA A 267 18.24 -11.18 -4.15
C ALA A 267 16.94 -11.68 -4.79
N ALA A 268 16.01 -10.76 -5.08
CA ALA A 268 14.76 -11.11 -5.77
C ALA A 268 15.03 -11.70 -7.17
N ILE A 269 15.90 -11.07 -7.97
CA ILE A 269 16.28 -11.57 -9.30
C ILE A 269 16.99 -12.92 -9.20
N ALA A 270 17.92 -13.09 -8.26
CA ALA A 270 18.62 -14.37 -8.03
C ALA A 270 17.62 -15.50 -7.71
N LEU A 271 16.64 -15.20 -6.85
CA LEU A 271 15.59 -16.17 -6.49
C LEU A 271 14.73 -16.57 -7.69
N ARG A 272 14.43 -15.61 -8.58
CA ARG A 272 13.69 -15.84 -9.85
C ARG A 272 14.50 -16.69 -10.84
N ARG A 273 15.79 -16.47 -10.91
CA ARG A 273 16.72 -17.21 -11.81
C ARG A 273 17.13 -18.57 -11.26
N GLY A 274 16.55 -19.03 -10.14
CA GLY A 274 16.85 -20.33 -9.55
C GLY A 274 18.21 -20.38 -8.84
N GLN A 275 18.68 -19.27 -8.29
CA GLN A 275 19.92 -19.13 -7.52
C GLN A 275 19.60 -18.85 -6.03
N PRO A 276 18.96 -19.79 -5.31
CA PRO A 276 18.51 -19.55 -3.95
C PRO A 276 19.67 -19.40 -2.95
N GLU A 277 20.86 -19.89 -3.24
CA GLU A 277 22.07 -19.74 -2.41
C GLU A 277 22.49 -18.27 -2.37
N LEU A 278 22.63 -17.66 -3.55
CA LEU A 278 22.98 -16.25 -3.68
C LEU A 278 21.91 -15.35 -3.08
N ALA A 279 20.62 -15.68 -3.31
CA ALA A 279 19.52 -14.93 -2.73
C ALA A 279 19.56 -14.94 -1.20
N ALA A 280 19.81 -16.12 -0.60
CA ALA A 280 19.90 -16.26 0.86
C ALA A 280 21.06 -15.45 1.44
N GLU A 281 22.25 -15.50 0.82
CA GLU A 281 23.42 -14.71 1.22
C GLU A 281 23.11 -13.19 1.25
N LEU A 282 22.49 -12.69 0.18
CA LEU A 282 22.13 -11.28 0.08
C LEU A 282 21.07 -10.86 1.13
N TYR A 283 20.08 -11.71 1.41
CA TYR A 283 19.09 -11.45 2.46
C TYR A 283 19.71 -11.52 3.86
N GLU A 284 20.68 -12.40 4.10
CA GLU A 284 21.42 -12.45 5.36
C GLU A 284 22.25 -11.18 5.60
N HIS A 285 22.90 -10.69 4.54
CA HIS A 285 23.60 -9.39 4.63
C HIS A 285 22.64 -8.24 4.97
N LEU A 286 21.43 -8.21 4.39
CA LEU A 286 20.40 -7.22 4.75
C LEU A 286 19.99 -7.33 6.22
N LEU A 287 19.76 -8.55 6.69
CA LEU A 287 19.31 -8.80 8.07
C LEU A 287 20.39 -8.58 9.14
N ALA A 288 21.67 -8.49 8.74
CA ALA A 288 22.78 -8.15 9.61
C ALA A 288 22.94 -6.63 9.79
N ARG A 289 22.18 -5.81 9.03
CA ARG A 289 22.18 -4.34 9.12
C ARG A 289 21.09 -3.88 10.08
N ASP A 290 21.26 -2.68 10.60
CA ASP A 290 20.23 -1.97 11.37
C ASP A 290 19.39 -1.08 10.44
N ASP A 291 18.68 -1.74 9.52
CA ASP A 291 17.81 -1.08 8.54
C ASP A 291 16.37 -0.90 9.10
N ALA A 292 15.56 -0.12 8.39
CA ALA A 292 14.15 0.10 8.76
C ALA A 292 13.40 -1.24 8.94
N PRO A 293 12.48 -1.34 9.93
CA PRO A 293 11.75 -2.58 10.21
C PRO A 293 11.06 -3.19 8.99
N GLU A 294 10.49 -2.37 8.11
CA GLU A 294 9.82 -2.83 6.88
C GLU A 294 10.78 -3.52 5.92
N ALA A 295 12.00 -2.96 5.76
CA ALA A 295 13.05 -3.55 4.94
C ALA A 295 13.52 -4.88 5.54
N SER A 296 13.71 -4.91 6.86
CA SER A 296 14.09 -6.12 7.60
C SER A 296 13.02 -7.22 7.52
N ALA A 297 11.73 -6.89 7.62
CA ALA A 297 10.64 -7.84 7.43
C ALA A 297 10.64 -8.40 6.00
N THR A 298 10.80 -7.55 4.99
CA THR A 298 10.87 -7.95 3.58
C THR A 298 12.05 -8.89 3.34
N ALA A 299 13.23 -8.59 3.88
CA ALA A 299 14.41 -9.43 3.76
C ALA A 299 14.23 -10.79 4.46
N ALA A 300 13.58 -10.82 5.62
CA ALA A 300 13.31 -12.05 6.35
C ALA A 300 12.34 -12.97 5.59
N PHE A 301 11.26 -12.44 4.99
CA PHE A 301 10.40 -13.23 4.09
C PHE A 301 11.14 -13.69 2.83
N GLY A 302 12.01 -12.85 2.26
CA GLY A 302 12.86 -13.23 1.14
C GLY A 302 13.79 -14.39 1.49
N LEU A 303 14.42 -14.33 2.67
CA LEU A 303 15.25 -15.42 3.20
C LEU A 303 14.44 -16.70 3.42
N ALA A 304 13.23 -16.59 3.99
CA ALA A 304 12.34 -17.73 4.14
C ALA A 304 12.06 -18.43 2.80
N GLY A 305 11.75 -17.65 1.76
CA GLY A 305 11.54 -18.17 0.40
C GLY A 305 12.80 -18.81 -0.21
N ALA A 306 13.98 -18.22 0.02
CA ALA A 306 15.26 -18.76 -0.45
C ALA A 306 15.61 -20.10 0.25
N ARG A 307 15.47 -20.15 1.58
CA ARG A 307 15.70 -21.37 2.38
C ARG A 307 14.71 -22.48 2.04
N ASP A 308 13.43 -22.12 1.79
CA ASP A 308 12.41 -23.08 1.32
C ASP A 308 12.80 -23.73 -0.02
N LYS A 309 13.29 -22.94 -0.99
CA LYS A 309 13.78 -23.46 -2.27
C LYS A 309 15.03 -24.34 -2.13
N GLN A 310 15.87 -24.08 -1.15
CA GLN A 310 17.04 -24.93 -0.79
C GLN A 310 16.64 -26.23 -0.09
N GLY A 311 15.36 -26.40 0.31
CA GLY A 311 14.91 -27.52 1.13
C GLY A 311 15.22 -27.40 2.62
N ARG A 312 15.79 -26.27 3.07
CA ARG A 312 16.16 -25.97 4.47
C ARG A 312 14.93 -25.49 5.24
N ARG A 313 13.99 -26.42 5.50
CA ARG A 313 12.62 -26.10 5.98
C ARG A 313 12.60 -25.41 7.35
N GLU A 314 13.41 -25.86 8.28
CA GLU A 314 13.46 -25.28 9.62
C GLU A 314 13.97 -23.83 9.58
N GLU A 315 15.00 -23.56 8.81
CA GLU A 315 15.53 -22.21 8.65
C GLU A 315 14.56 -21.29 7.89
N ALA A 316 13.85 -21.83 6.90
CA ALA A 316 12.79 -21.10 6.21
C ALA A 316 11.70 -20.68 7.19
N TRP A 317 11.29 -21.58 8.10
CA TRP A 317 10.29 -21.31 9.11
C TRP A 317 10.75 -20.24 10.11
N GLN A 318 11.97 -20.38 10.65
CA GLN A 318 12.56 -19.40 11.57
C GLN A 318 12.68 -18.00 10.95
N ALA A 319 13.04 -17.92 9.67
CA ALA A 319 13.07 -16.65 8.96
C ALA A 319 11.67 -16.03 8.82
N ALA A 320 10.62 -16.83 8.56
CA ALA A 320 9.25 -16.38 8.53
C ALA A 320 8.77 -15.91 9.91
N GLU A 321 9.08 -16.64 11.00
CA GLU A 321 8.77 -16.23 12.37
C GLU A 321 9.40 -14.87 12.71
N ARG A 322 10.68 -14.67 12.34
CA ARG A 322 11.36 -13.37 12.49
C ARG A 322 10.63 -12.26 11.75
N ALA A 323 10.20 -12.51 10.51
CA ALA A 323 9.46 -11.55 9.71
C ALA A 323 8.12 -11.16 10.37
N HIS A 324 7.37 -12.14 10.85
CA HIS A 324 6.10 -11.92 11.55
C HIS A 324 6.27 -11.17 12.87
N ALA A 325 7.34 -11.42 13.63
CA ALA A 325 7.62 -10.67 14.85
C ALA A 325 7.84 -9.18 14.56
N ILE A 326 8.54 -8.84 13.46
CA ILE A 326 8.72 -7.46 13.03
C ILE A 326 7.37 -6.87 12.59
N GLN A 327 6.61 -7.59 11.76
CA GLN A 327 5.29 -7.13 11.29
C GLN A 327 4.28 -6.94 12.44
N TRP A 328 4.34 -7.76 13.47
CA TRP A 328 3.53 -7.59 14.68
C TRP A 328 3.77 -6.23 15.35
N ASN A 329 5.03 -5.85 15.51
CA ASN A 329 5.38 -4.56 16.11
C ASN A 329 4.89 -3.38 15.26
N LEU A 330 5.02 -3.46 13.93
CA LEU A 330 4.50 -2.46 13.00
C LEU A 330 2.97 -2.36 13.07
N ALA A 331 2.28 -3.49 13.04
CA ALA A 331 0.82 -3.53 13.11
C ALA A 331 0.28 -3.06 14.46
N SER A 332 0.98 -3.35 15.56
CA SER A 332 0.58 -2.93 16.92
C SER A 332 0.51 -1.41 17.07
N ALA A 333 1.29 -0.67 16.30
CA ALA A 333 1.23 0.80 16.28
C ALA A 333 0.04 1.34 15.46
N LEU A 334 -0.46 0.56 14.48
CA LEU A 334 -1.50 0.98 13.54
C LEU A 334 -2.91 0.50 13.95
N VAL A 335 -2.99 -0.72 14.50
CA VAL A 335 -4.25 -1.38 14.88
C VAL A 335 -4.14 -2.02 16.28
N PRO A 336 -3.83 -1.22 17.32
CA PRO A 336 -3.59 -1.75 18.67
C PRO A 336 -4.78 -2.54 19.22
N GLU A 337 -6.01 -2.19 18.82
CA GLU A 337 -7.24 -2.88 19.22
C GLU A 337 -7.30 -4.34 18.71
N LEU A 338 -6.62 -4.67 17.63
CA LEU A 338 -6.55 -6.03 17.09
C LEU A 338 -5.44 -6.88 17.72
N THR A 339 -4.58 -6.28 18.53
CA THR A 339 -3.47 -6.98 19.21
C THR A 339 -3.81 -7.41 20.63
N VAL A 340 -4.95 -6.98 21.16
CA VAL A 340 -5.46 -7.37 22.47
C VAL A 340 -5.82 -8.87 22.48
N GLU A 341 -5.62 -9.53 23.60
CA GLU A 341 -6.00 -10.94 23.78
C GLU A 341 -7.50 -11.14 23.54
N GLY A 342 -7.85 -12.16 22.76
CA GLY A 342 -9.23 -12.44 22.35
C GLY A 342 -9.76 -11.58 21.22
N SER A 343 -8.98 -10.64 20.67
CA SER A 343 -9.36 -9.88 19.49
C SER A 343 -9.33 -10.73 18.22
N HIS A 344 -10.18 -10.36 17.25
CA HIS A 344 -10.28 -11.04 15.96
C HIS A 344 -9.86 -10.09 14.82
N ALA A 345 -8.83 -10.47 14.08
CA ALA A 345 -8.31 -9.65 12.98
C ALA A 345 -9.30 -9.50 11.81
N LEU A 346 -10.17 -10.49 11.60
CA LEU A 346 -11.21 -10.47 10.57
C LEU A 346 -12.52 -9.92 11.16
N THR A 347 -12.57 -8.62 11.45
CA THR A 347 -13.70 -7.96 12.13
C THR A 347 -15.04 -8.14 11.42
N MET A 348 -15.05 -8.31 10.09
CA MET A 348 -16.25 -8.53 9.30
C MET A 348 -16.98 -9.85 9.65
N THR A 349 -16.32 -10.82 10.26
CA THR A 349 -16.94 -12.09 10.69
C THR A 349 -17.99 -11.91 11.79
N ALA A 350 -17.96 -10.76 12.50
CA ALA A 350 -18.96 -10.39 13.49
C ALA A 350 -20.27 -9.82 12.88
N HIS A 351 -20.24 -9.46 11.59
CA HIS A 351 -21.33 -8.75 10.90
C HIS A 351 -22.15 -9.71 10.03
N GLY A 352 -22.86 -10.64 10.65
CA GLY A 352 -23.75 -11.59 9.95
C GLY A 352 -25.23 -11.21 10.05
N VAL A 353 -26.03 -11.79 9.16
CA VAL A 353 -27.49 -11.69 9.13
C VAL A 353 -28.07 -13.07 9.45
N SER A 354 -29.09 -13.13 10.28
CA SER A 354 -29.86 -14.36 10.57
C SER A 354 -31.04 -14.52 9.59
N HIS A 355 -31.58 -15.72 9.45
CA HIS A 355 -32.81 -15.96 8.67
C HIS A 355 -33.95 -15.03 9.09
N ARG A 356 -34.17 -14.88 10.41
CA ARG A 356 -35.23 -14.01 10.94
C ARG A 356 -35.06 -12.53 10.57
N GLU A 357 -33.82 -12.06 10.44
CA GLU A 357 -33.53 -10.69 9.99
C GLU A 357 -33.72 -10.58 8.48
N HIS A 358 -33.24 -11.56 7.71
CA HIS A 358 -33.39 -11.60 6.25
C HIS A 358 -34.87 -11.64 5.84
N ASP A 359 -35.74 -12.40 6.54
CA ASP A 359 -37.19 -12.48 6.28
C ASP A 359 -37.90 -11.11 6.39
N ARG A 360 -37.25 -10.14 7.03
CA ARG A 360 -37.78 -8.77 7.20
C ARG A 360 -37.24 -7.79 6.14
N TRP A 361 -36.38 -8.27 5.25
CA TRP A 361 -35.81 -7.39 4.23
C TRP A 361 -36.89 -6.95 3.23
N THR A 362 -36.96 -5.64 2.98
CA THR A 362 -37.84 -5.11 1.93
C THR A 362 -37.35 -5.60 0.57
N PRO A 363 -38.18 -6.20 -0.28
CA PRO A 363 -37.79 -6.61 -1.62
C PRO A 363 -37.26 -5.41 -2.44
N LEU A 364 -36.22 -5.64 -3.22
CA LEU A 364 -35.64 -4.65 -4.14
C LEU A 364 -35.63 -5.22 -5.56
N THR A 365 -35.78 -4.33 -6.56
CA THR A 365 -35.50 -4.68 -7.94
C THR A 365 -34.00 -4.84 -8.11
N ALA A 366 -33.57 -5.98 -8.63
CA ALA A 366 -32.18 -6.33 -8.80
C ALA A 366 -31.75 -6.27 -10.28
N PRO A 367 -30.47 -6.01 -10.57
CA PRO A 367 -29.91 -6.26 -11.89
C PRO A 367 -29.92 -7.77 -12.18
N SER A 368 -30.01 -8.11 -13.47
CA SER A 368 -29.92 -9.51 -13.91
C SER A 368 -28.55 -10.11 -13.60
N SER A 369 -28.45 -11.43 -13.68
CA SER A 369 -27.17 -12.13 -13.51
C SER A 369 -26.09 -11.67 -14.51
N ARG A 370 -26.47 -11.21 -15.70
CA ARG A 370 -25.55 -10.71 -16.72
C ARG A 370 -25.06 -9.29 -16.43
N GLU A 371 -25.89 -8.47 -15.81
CA GLU A 371 -25.57 -7.09 -15.40
C GLU A 371 -24.86 -7.05 -14.04
N SER A 372 -24.93 -8.14 -13.28
CA SER A 372 -24.26 -8.27 -11.99
C SER A 372 -22.80 -8.68 -12.18
N PRO A 373 -21.88 -8.25 -11.31
CA PRO A 373 -20.51 -8.75 -11.31
C PRO A 373 -20.44 -10.24 -11.06
N VAL A 374 -19.38 -10.89 -11.57
CA VAL A 374 -18.97 -12.23 -11.13
C VAL A 374 -18.00 -12.05 -9.96
N PHE A 375 -18.38 -12.54 -8.77
CA PHE A 375 -17.52 -12.46 -7.60
C PHE A 375 -16.63 -13.69 -7.48
N VAL A 376 -15.30 -13.50 -7.45
CA VAL A 376 -14.33 -14.53 -7.15
C VAL A 376 -13.86 -14.35 -5.72
N VAL A 377 -14.28 -15.25 -4.85
CA VAL A 377 -14.09 -15.18 -3.40
C VAL A 377 -13.36 -16.40 -2.85
N GLY A 378 -12.92 -16.34 -1.60
CA GLY A 378 -12.26 -17.43 -0.89
C GLY A 378 -11.29 -16.89 0.15
N PHE A 379 -10.57 -17.75 0.85
CA PHE A 379 -9.49 -17.25 1.68
C PHE A 379 -8.29 -16.86 0.78
N PRO A 380 -7.48 -15.83 1.12
CA PRO A 380 -6.29 -15.51 0.34
C PRO A 380 -5.42 -16.74 0.11
N ARG A 381 -4.78 -16.85 -1.05
CA ARG A 381 -3.91 -17.99 -1.46
C ARG A 381 -4.66 -19.29 -1.81
N SER A 382 -5.98 -19.26 -1.96
CA SER A 382 -6.79 -20.41 -2.42
C SER A 382 -6.82 -20.60 -3.94
N GLY A 383 -5.98 -19.90 -4.72
CA GLY A 383 -5.92 -20.03 -6.18
C GLY A 383 -6.83 -19.06 -6.94
N THR A 384 -7.31 -18.01 -6.28
CA THR A 384 -8.16 -16.96 -6.89
C THR A 384 -7.51 -16.26 -8.08
N THR A 385 -6.19 -16.03 -8.05
CA THR A 385 -5.45 -15.40 -9.16
C THR A 385 -5.44 -16.26 -10.42
N LEU A 386 -5.33 -17.59 -10.28
CA LEU A 386 -5.40 -18.51 -11.44
C LEU A 386 -6.76 -18.36 -12.13
N LEU A 387 -7.84 -18.46 -11.35
CA LEU A 387 -9.19 -18.33 -11.87
C LEU A 387 -9.44 -16.94 -12.48
N GLU A 388 -8.95 -15.89 -11.85
CA GLU A 388 -9.03 -14.52 -12.36
C GLU A 388 -8.39 -14.40 -13.76
N GLN A 389 -7.17 -14.91 -13.96
CA GLN A 389 -6.51 -14.85 -15.25
C GLN A 389 -7.23 -15.69 -16.31
N MET A 390 -7.84 -16.82 -15.92
CA MET A 390 -8.70 -17.61 -16.81
C MET A 390 -9.92 -16.80 -17.26
N LEU A 391 -10.58 -16.08 -16.36
CA LEU A 391 -11.74 -15.25 -16.70
C LEU A 391 -11.33 -14.01 -17.53
N ASP A 392 -10.26 -13.32 -17.14
CA ASP A 392 -9.77 -12.11 -17.81
C ASP A 392 -9.23 -12.39 -19.24
N SER A 393 -8.84 -13.64 -19.53
CA SER A 393 -8.45 -14.07 -20.88
C SER A 393 -9.66 -14.25 -21.83
N HIS A 394 -10.88 -14.33 -21.31
CA HIS A 394 -12.07 -14.49 -22.11
C HIS A 394 -12.66 -13.13 -22.55
N PRO A 395 -13.08 -12.97 -23.81
CA PRO A 395 -13.56 -11.69 -24.33
C PRO A 395 -14.79 -11.11 -23.64
N ASP A 396 -15.62 -11.96 -23.01
CA ASP A 396 -16.85 -11.55 -22.30
C ASP A 396 -16.60 -11.05 -20.89
N PHE A 397 -15.38 -11.16 -20.36
CA PHE A 397 -15.06 -10.78 -18.98
C PHE A 397 -13.93 -9.76 -18.91
N ARG A 398 -13.91 -9.00 -17.80
CA ARG A 398 -12.81 -8.12 -17.47
C ARG A 398 -12.62 -8.08 -15.96
N SER A 399 -11.42 -8.37 -15.48
CA SER A 399 -11.08 -8.32 -14.06
C SER A 399 -10.46 -6.99 -13.68
N MET A 400 -10.79 -6.51 -12.46
CA MET A 400 -10.25 -5.29 -11.86
C MET A 400 -9.19 -5.54 -10.77
N ASP A 401 -8.61 -6.74 -10.72
CA ASP A 401 -7.71 -7.19 -9.65
C ASP A 401 -8.37 -7.15 -8.24
N GLU A 402 -7.59 -7.06 -7.18
CA GLU A 402 -8.08 -7.06 -5.78
C GLU A 402 -8.47 -5.64 -5.35
N ARG A 403 -9.72 -5.24 -5.66
CA ARG A 403 -10.27 -3.96 -5.22
C ARG A 403 -11.20 -4.14 -4.03
N GLY A 404 -11.15 -3.20 -3.08
CA GLY A 404 -11.99 -3.20 -1.88
C GLY A 404 -13.36 -2.56 -2.07
N PHE A 405 -13.97 -2.64 -3.25
CA PHE A 405 -15.17 -1.85 -3.58
C PHE A 405 -16.38 -2.21 -2.73
N VAL A 406 -16.57 -3.47 -2.38
CA VAL A 406 -17.65 -3.88 -1.48
C VAL A 406 -17.45 -3.30 -0.08
N TYR A 407 -16.20 -3.27 0.41
CA TYR A 407 -15.87 -2.62 1.70
C TYR A 407 -16.08 -1.10 1.66
N GLU A 408 -15.78 -0.46 0.52
CA GLU A 408 -16.06 0.96 0.31
C GLU A 408 -17.55 1.28 0.39
N LEU A 409 -18.40 0.45 -0.22
CA LEU A 409 -19.85 0.62 -0.11
C LEU A 409 -20.32 0.52 1.34
N ILE A 410 -19.77 -0.43 2.12
CA ILE A 410 -20.04 -0.56 3.55
C ILE A 410 -19.59 0.71 4.30
N GLY A 411 -18.37 1.19 4.02
CA GLY A 411 -17.85 2.43 4.61
C GLY A 411 -18.72 3.65 4.31
N ARG A 412 -19.25 3.77 3.10
CA ARG A 412 -20.18 4.85 2.71
C ARG A 412 -21.51 4.79 3.44
N MET A 413 -22.06 3.58 3.65
CA MET A 413 -23.24 3.42 4.52
C MET A 413 -22.95 3.93 5.93
N GLN A 414 -21.82 3.54 6.51
CA GLN A 414 -21.43 3.95 7.86
C GLN A 414 -21.21 5.47 7.96
N ALA A 415 -20.57 6.07 6.96
CA ALA A 415 -20.37 7.51 6.86
C ALA A 415 -21.70 8.29 6.74
N ALA A 416 -22.72 7.66 6.14
CA ALA A 416 -24.10 8.18 6.10
C ALA A 416 -24.91 7.94 7.41
N GLY A 417 -24.26 7.42 8.46
CA GLY A 417 -24.90 7.13 9.75
C GLY A 417 -25.71 5.83 9.78
N GLN A 418 -25.54 4.96 8.77
CA GLN A 418 -26.20 3.66 8.71
C GLN A 418 -25.31 2.57 9.33
N SER A 419 -25.92 1.56 9.95
CA SER A 419 -25.23 0.43 10.59
C SER A 419 -25.23 -0.79 9.66
N TYR A 420 -24.05 -1.27 9.26
CA TYR A 420 -23.90 -2.51 8.53
C TYR A 420 -23.78 -3.71 9.51
N PRO A 421 -24.50 -4.85 9.30
CA PRO A 421 -25.43 -5.12 8.20
C PRO A 421 -26.90 -4.76 8.52
N ASN A 422 -27.19 -4.21 9.71
CA ASN A 422 -28.54 -4.07 10.26
C ASN A 422 -29.45 -3.23 9.36
N ASP A 423 -28.95 -2.12 8.79
CA ASP A 423 -29.76 -1.22 7.97
C ASP A 423 -29.94 -1.70 6.52
N LEU A 424 -29.28 -2.80 6.12
CA LEU A 424 -29.57 -3.46 4.84
C LEU A 424 -31.04 -3.87 4.74
N ALA A 425 -31.67 -4.25 5.86
CA ALA A 425 -33.08 -4.64 5.92
C ALA A 425 -34.03 -3.53 5.45
N ARG A 426 -33.66 -2.27 5.72
CA ARG A 426 -34.49 -1.09 5.45
C ARG A 426 -34.04 -0.31 4.22
N MET A 427 -32.96 -0.75 3.56
CA MET A 427 -32.43 -0.09 2.38
C MET A 427 -33.51 0.08 1.32
N THR A 428 -33.73 1.31 0.89
CA THR A 428 -34.67 1.66 -0.16
C THR A 428 -34.14 1.33 -1.55
N GLN A 429 -35.01 1.26 -2.56
CA GLN A 429 -34.60 1.07 -3.96
C GLN A 429 -33.67 2.20 -4.44
N GLY A 430 -33.91 3.44 -4.01
CA GLY A 430 -33.06 4.59 -4.35
C GLY A 430 -31.65 4.44 -3.83
N GLU A 431 -31.51 4.09 -2.54
CA GLU A 431 -30.19 3.87 -1.91
C GLU A 431 -29.44 2.70 -2.56
N ALA A 432 -30.13 1.59 -2.84
CA ALA A 432 -29.50 0.47 -3.53
C ALA A 432 -29.01 0.85 -4.94
N ASN A 433 -29.81 1.60 -5.70
CA ASN A 433 -29.42 2.08 -7.02
C ASN A 433 -28.24 3.06 -6.95
N GLN A 434 -28.22 3.93 -5.92
CA GLN A 434 -27.09 4.84 -5.69
C GLN A 434 -25.79 4.08 -5.37
N LEU A 435 -25.85 3.08 -4.49
CA LEU A 435 -24.68 2.25 -4.17
C LEU A 435 -24.20 1.44 -5.38
N ARG A 436 -25.13 0.90 -6.20
CA ARG A 436 -24.77 0.23 -7.47
C ARG A 436 -24.13 1.19 -8.47
N ALA A 437 -24.64 2.42 -8.58
CA ALA A 437 -24.04 3.44 -9.44
C ALA A 437 -22.62 3.80 -8.98
N ILE A 438 -22.42 4.02 -7.68
CA ILE A 438 -21.10 4.27 -7.08
C ILE A 438 -20.14 3.10 -7.37
N TYR A 439 -20.60 1.87 -7.22
CA TYR A 439 -19.80 0.68 -7.55
C TYR A 439 -19.41 0.66 -9.04
N GLY A 440 -20.36 0.95 -9.92
CA GLY A 440 -20.12 1.05 -11.37
C GLY A 440 -19.13 2.15 -11.74
N ASP A 441 -19.24 3.32 -11.11
CA ASP A 441 -18.33 4.45 -11.32
C ASP A 441 -16.89 4.11 -10.85
N MET A 442 -16.75 3.41 -9.71
CA MET A 442 -15.44 2.95 -9.25
C MET A 442 -14.84 1.92 -10.23
N ALA A 443 -15.66 0.98 -10.71
CA ALA A 443 -15.22 -0.01 -11.70
C ALA A 443 -14.81 0.65 -13.03
N ALA A 444 -15.58 1.63 -13.53
CA ALA A 444 -15.29 2.34 -14.76
C ALA A 444 -13.99 3.18 -14.70
N LYS A 445 -13.64 3.72 -13.53
CA LYS A 445 -12.36 4.42 -13.33
C LYS A 445 -11.16 3.48 -13.46
N VAL A 446 -11.26 2.25 -12.94
CA VAL A 446 -10.18 1.24 -12.99
C VAL A 446 -10.14 0.55 -14.35
N LEU A 447 -11.29 0.34 -14.96
CA LEU A 447 -11.46 -0.36 -16.23
C LEU A 447 -12.20 0.51 -17.26
N PRO A 448 -11.56 1.56 -17.81
CA PRO A 448 -12.19 2.44 -18.80
C PRO A 448 -12.55 1.68 -20.09
N ASP A 449 -11.95 0.54 -20.32
CA ASP A 449 -12.17 -0.36 -21.45
C ASP A 449 -13.18 -1.49 -21.17
N LEU A 450 -13.92 -1.47 -20.04
CA LEU A 450 -14.87 -2.52 -19.66
C LEU A 450 -15.92 -2.78 -20.75
N GLY A 451 -16.49 -1.73 -21.34
CA GLY A 451 -17.49 -1.84 -22.42
C GLY A 451 -18.70 -2.67 -22.02
N GLN A 452 -19.05 -3.66 -22.84
CA GLN A 452 -20.17 -4.59 -22.62
C GLN A 452 -19.74 -5.90 -21.90
N ARG A 453 -18.47 -6.00 -21.50
CA ARG A 453 -17.96 -7.18 -20.79
C ARG A 453 -18.51 -7.25 -19.38
N ARG A 454 -18.63 -8.46 -18.87
CA ARG A 454 -19.01 -8.69 -17.47
C ARG A 454 -17.83 -8.41 -16.55
N LEU A 455 -18.08 -7.62 -15.52
CA LEU A 455 -17.08 -7.32 -14.51
C LEU A 455 -16.80 -8.57 -13.66
N VAL A 456 -15.52 -8.86 -13.44
CA VAL A 456 -15.05 -9.84 -12.47
C VAL A 456 -14.47 -9.09 -11.28
N ASP A 457 -15.14 -9.20 -10.15
CA ASP A 457 -14.68 -8.68 -8.85
C ASP A 457 -13.96 -9.81 -8.11
N LYS A 458 -12.63 -9.81 -8.25
CA LYS A 458 -11.79 -10.77 -7.56
C LYS A 458 -11.19 -10.12 -6.31
N ASN A 459 -11.89 -10.24 -5.21
CA ASN A 459 -11.35 -9.98 -3.88
C ASN A 459 -11.66 -11.17 -2.97
N PRO A 460 -10.65 -11.93 -2.54
CA PRO A 460 -10.88 -13.14 -1.76
C PRO A 460 -11.78 -12.88 -0.55
N LEU A 461 -11.56 -11.80 0.20
CA LEU A 461 -12.29 -11.49 1.43
C LEU A 461 -13.71 -10.96 1.21
N ASN A 462 -14.15 -10.73 -0.04
CA ASN A 462 -15.57 -10.49 -0.31
C ASN A 462 -16.47 -11.65 0.18
N MET A 463 -15.89 -12.83 0.46
CA MET A 463 -16.61 -13.91 1.17
C MET A 463 -17.18 -13.47 2.52
N LEU A 464 -16.60 -12.47 3.17
CA LEU A 464 -17.07 -11.94 4.45
C LEU A 464 -18.18 -10.88 4.29
N CYS A 465 -18.41 -10.40 3.06
CA CYS A 465 -19.36 -9.32 2.75
C CYS A 465 -20.61 -9.83 2.02
N LEU A 466 -20.93 -11.13 2.13
CA LEU A 466 -22.08 -11.73 1.43
C LEU A 466 -23.39 -10.99 1.68
N PRO A 467 -23.71 -10.47 2.88
CA PRO A 467 -24.94 -9.67 3.09
C PRO A 467 -25.04 -8.45 2.15
N MET A 468 -23.95 -7.70 1.93
CA MET A 468 -23.93 -6.56 1.01
C MET A 468 -24.08 -7.02 -0.44
N ILE A 469 -23.36 -8.07 -0.83
CA ILE A 469 -23.42 -8.63 -2.19
C ILE A 469 -24.84 -9.13 -2.48
N ALA A 470 -25.44 -9.89 -1.56
CA ALA A 470 -26.81 -10.41 -1.70
C ALA A 470 -27.86 -9.28 -1.74
N ARG A 471 -27.62 -8.15 -1.03
CA ARG A 471 -28.53 -7.00 -1.05
C ARG A 471 -28.48 -6.25 -2.38
N LEU A 472 -27.29 -6.01 -2.91
CA LEU A 472 -27.11 -5.20 -4.11
C LEU A 472 -27.21 -6.05 -5.40
N PHE A 473 -26.69 -7.27 -5.38
CA PHE A 473 -26.53 -8.14 -6.55
C PHE A 473 -27.02 -9.57 -6.26
N PRO A 474 -28.29 -9.77 -5.90
CA PRO A 474 -28.80 -11.10 -5.51
C PRO A 474 -28.71 -12.15 -6.63
N GLU A 475 -28.68 -11.73 -7.90
CA GLU A 475 -28.52 -12.61 -9.06
C GLU A 475 -27.05 -12.82 -9.47
N ALA A 476 -26.10 -12.26 -8.71
CA ALA A 476 -24.67 -12.42 -8.99
C ALA A 476 -24.25 -13.89 -8.90
N ARG A 477 -23.28 -14.26 -9.74
CA ARG A 477 -22.62 -15.57 -9.66
C ARG A 477 -21.37 -15.44 -8.83
N ILE A 478 -21.24 -16.32 -7.86
CA ILE A 478 -20.12 -16.34 -6.94
C ILE A 478 -19.30 -17.60 -7.18
N ILE A 479 -18.00 -17.47 -7.32
CA ILE A 479 -17.08 -18.61 -7.43
C ILE A 479 -16.25 -18.65 -6.16
N MET A 480 -16.48 -19.67 -5.33
CA MET A 480 -15.75 -19.90 -4.09
C MET A 480 -14.50 -20.74 -4.38
N CYS A 481 -13.33 -20.10 -4.33
CA CYS A 481 -12.05 -20.78 -4.49
C CYS A 481 -11.67 -21.52 -3.20
N LEU A 482 -11.47 -22.80 -3.32
CA LEU A 482 -11.07 -23.72 -2.25
C LEU A 482 -9.71 -24.34 -2.55
N ARG A 483 -8.93 -24.55 -1.52
CA ARG A 483 -7.68 -25.29 -1.54
C ARG A 483 -7.45 -25.89 -0.16
N HIS A 484 -6.62 -26.96 -0.07
CA HIS A 484 -6.31 -27.61 1.20
C HIS A 484 -5.95 -26.57 2.26
N PRO A 485 -6.66 -26.50 3.42
CA PRO A 485 -6.47 -25.45 4.42
C PRO A 485 -5.01 -25.27 4.85
N CYS A 486 -4.29 -26.37 5.11
CA CYS A 486 -2.88 -26.28 5.51
C CYS A 486 -1.98 -25.71 4.41
N ASP A 487 -2.25 -25.97 3.11
CA ASP A 487 -1.52 -25.33 2.01
C ASP A 487 -1.84 -23.84 1.89
N VAL A 488 -3.07 -23.45 2.17
CA VAL A 488 -3.48 -22.03 2.23
C VAL A 488 -2.73 -21.31 3.36
N LEU A 489 -2.79 -21.87 4.56
CA LEU A 489 -2.13 -21.28 5.73
C LEU A 489 -0.61 -21.21 5.55
N LEU A 490 0.02 -22.27 5.04
CA LEU A 490 1.46 -22.25 4.72
C LEU A 490 1.78 -21.13 3.73
N SER A 491 0.97 -20.99 2.67
CA SER A 491 1.19 -19.94 1.66
C SER A 491 0.97 -18.53 2.21
N CYS A 492 0.06 -18.33 3.16
CA CYS A 492 -0.11 -17.06 3.86
C CYS A 492 1.06 -16.78 4.80
N TYR A 493 1.50 -17.78 5.56
CA TYR A 493 2.54 -17.64 6.57
C TYR A 493 3.94 -17.38 5.97
N MET A 494 4.20 -17.85 4.74
CA MET A 494 5.50 -17.70 4.06
C MET A 494 5.61 -16.42 3.22
N LEU A 495 4.64 -15.51 3.26
CA LEU A 495 4.60 -14.32 2.42
C LEU A 495 4.20 -13.07 3.23
N PRO A 496 4.74 -11.89 2.87
CA PRO A 496 4.35 -10.63 3.50
C PRO A 496 2.92 -10.24 3.12
N PHE A 497 2.19 -9.69 4.08
CA PHE A 497 0.97 -8.92 3.85
C PHE A 497 1.19 -7.46 4.24
N ARG A 498 0.57 -6.54 3.50
CA ARG A 498 0.66 -5.09 3.75
C ARG A 498 -0.45 -4.58 4.67
N SER A 499 -1.59 -5.26 4.69
CA SER A 499 -2.73 -4.88 5.52
C SER A 499 -2.43 -5.14 7.00
N PRO A 500 -2.49 -4.12 7.89
CA PRO A 500 -2.22 -4.29 9.31
C PRO A 500 -3.07 -5.39 9.98
N PRO A 501 -4.40 -5.52 9.71
CA PRO A 501 -5.17 -6.65 10.22
C PRO A 501 -4.63 -8.03 9.78
N PHE A 502 -4.12 -8.14 8.53
CA PHE A 502 -3.52 -9.38 8.06
C PHE A 502 -2.13 -9.63 8.65
N MET A 503 -1.34 -8.60 8.95
CA MET A 503 -0.10 -8.76 9.71
C MET A 503 -0.39 -9.34 11.10
N VAL A 504 -1.44 -8.85 11.78
CA VAL A 504 -1.90 -9.41 13.06
C VAL A 504 -2.38 -10.85 12.90
N LEU A 505 -3.20 -11.14 11.88
CA LEU A 505 -3.71 -12.48 11.61
C LEU A 505 -2.59 -13.49 11.38
N CYS A 506 -1.59 -13.14 10.60
CA CYS A 506 -0.45 -14.00 10.26
C CYS A 506 0.66 -14.02 11.33
N SER A 507 0.53 -13.29 12.44
CA SER A 507 1.57 -13.20 13.47
C SER A 507 1.89 -14.54 14.13
N SER A 508 0.95 -15.50 14.11
CA SER A 508 1.19 -16.90 14.47
C SER A 508 0.32 -17.82 13.61
N LEU A 509 0.79 -19.06 13.45
CA LEU A 509 0.02 -20.07 12.73
C LEU A 509 -1.32 -20.39 13.42
N GLN A 510 -1.37 -20.28 14.75
CA GLN A 510 -2.59 -20.48 15.53
C GLN A 510 -3.62 -19.39 15.20
N ARG A 511 -3.26 -18.11 15.28
CA ARG A 511 -4.18 -17.00 14.96
C ARG A 511 -4.68 -17.11 13.52
N LEU A 512 -3.80 -17.48 12.60
CA LEU A 512 -4.14 -17.68 11.20
C LEU A 512 -5.13 -18.83 11.02
N ALA A 513 -4.95 -19.95 11.73
CA ALA A 513 -5.88 -21.09 11.70
C ALA A 513 -7.25 -20.73 12.29
N GLU A 514 -7.28 -20.05 13.43
CA GLU A 514 -8.51 -19.55 14.06
C GLU A 514 -9.26 -18.59 13.13
N GLY A 515 -8.57 -17.63 12.52
CA GLY A 515 -9.18 -16.70 11.56
C GLY A 515 -9.68 -17.38 10.29
N TYR A 516 -8.98 -18.41 9.81
CA TYR A 516 -9.44 -19.24 8.69
C TYR A 516 -10.77 -19.92 9.02
N VAL A 517 -10.85 -20.57 10.18
CA VAL A 517 -12.09 -21.23 10.65
C VAL A 517 -13.21 -20.22 10.78
N GLN A 518 -13.00 -19.08 11.44
CA GLN A 518 -13.98 -18.01 11.60
C GLN A 518 -14.52 -17.49 10.26
N ALA A 519 -13.63 -17.31 9.27
CA ALA A 519 -14.02 -16.84 7.93
C ALA A 519 -14.96 -17.85 7.24
N PHE A 520 -14.65 -19.14 7.30
CA PHE A 520 -15.50 -20.18 6.68
C PHE A 520 -16.79 -20.44 7.46
N GLU A 521 -16.76 -20.38 8.80
CA GLU A 521 -17.98 -20.46 9.60
C GLU A 521 -18.92 -19.28 9.31
N HIS A 522 -18.36 -18.07 9.18
CA HIS A 522 -19.14 -16.90 8.77
C HIS A 522 -19.73 -17.12 7.36
N TRP A 523 -18.90 -17.50 6.39
CA TRP A 523 -19.34 -17.77 5.02
C TRP A 523 -20.50 -18.76 4.98
N TYR A 524 -20.36 -19.91 5.61
CA TYR A 524 -21.42 -20.94 5.58
C TYR A 524 -22.70 -20.49 6.25
N ARG A 525 -22.62 -19.78 7.39
CA ARG A 525 -23.83 -19.20 8.01
C ARG A 525 -24.54 -18.24 7.06
N GLN A 526 -23.81 -17.40 6.33
CA GLN A 526 -24.43 -16.46 5.41
C GLN A 526 -24.95 -17.14 4.13
N VAL A 527 -24.27 -18.16 3.63
CA VAL A 527 -24.78 -18.97 2.49
C VAL A 527 -26.09 -19.66 2.83
N GLU A 528 -26.24 -20.17 4.04
CA GLU A 528 -27.51 -20.75 4.51
C GLU A 528 -28.64 -19.71 4.51
N VAL A 529 -28.37 -18.47 4.87
CA VAL A 529 -29.38 -17.39 4.91
C VAL A 529 -29.74 -16.90 3.50
N PHE A 530 -28.76 -16.64 2.64
CA PHE A 530 -29.00 -15.97 1.35
C PHE A 530 -29.15 -16.92 0.16
N ALA A 531 -28.75 -18.19 0.30
CA ALA A 531 -28.77 -19.21 -0.75
C ALA A 531 -28.26 -18.70 -2.12
N PRO A 532 -27.06 -18.05 -2.18
CA PRO A 532 -26.54 -17.46 -3.41
C PRO A 532 -26.20 -18.52 -4.45
N ARG A 533 -26.08 -18.12 -5.72
CA ARG A 533 -25.60 -19.00 -6.79
C ARG A 533 -24.08 -19.17 -6.68
N VAL A 534 -23.60 -20.27 -6.10
CA VAL A 534 -22.19 -20.53 -5.83
C VAL A 534 -21.67 -21.71 -6.64
N LEU A 535 -20.49 -21.54 -7.26
CA LEU A 535 -19.67 -22.62 -7.80
C LEU A 535 -18.46 -22.84 -6.88
N GLU A 536 -18.30 -24.02 -6.29
CA GLU A 536 -17.06 -24.39 -5.62
C GLU A 536 -15.99 -24.73 -6.66
N TRP A 537 -14.84 -24.02 -6.54
CA TRP A 537 -13.67 -24.12 -7.40
C TRP A 537 -12.48 -24.65 -6.62
N ARG A 538 -12.29 -25.98 -6.64
CA ARG A 538 -11.25 -26.67 -5.86
C ARG A 538 -9.95 -26.71 -6.63
N TYR A 539 -8.91 -26.04 -6.12
CA TYR A 539 -7.60 -25.90 -6.77
C TYR A 539 -7.01 -27.25 -7.20
N GLU A 540 -6.99 -28.25 -6.31
CA GLU A 540 -6.41 -29.57 -6.55
C GLU A 540 -7.15 -30.32 -7.68
N SER A 541 -8.46 -30.18 -7.73
CA SER A 541 -9.29 -30.78 -8.79
C SER A 541 -9.06 -30.07 -10.12
N VAL A 542 -8.96 -28.74 -10.10
CA VAL A 542 -8.70 -27.92 -11.29
C VAL A 542 -7.35 -28.27 -11.92
N VAL A 543 -6.27 -28.29 -11.12
CA VAL A 543 -4.93 -28.60 -11.66
C VAL A 543 -4.76 -30.07 -12.08
N SER A 544 -5.66 -30.96 -11.66
CA SER A 544 -5.64 -32.37 -12.05
C SER A 544 -6.53 -32.70 -13.25
N ARG A 545 -7.64 -31.99 -13.42
CA ARG A 545 -8.67 -32.20 -14.46
C ARG A 545 -9.09 -30.86 -15.07
N PHE A 546 -8.14 -30.13 -15.59
CA PHE A 546 -8.29 -28.74 -16.01
C PHE A 546 -9.42 -28.54 -17.02
N ASP A 547 -9.41 -29.30 -18.13
CA ASP A 547 -10.39 -29.12 -19.21
C ASP A 547 -11.83 -29.37 -18.75
N GLU A 548 -12.07 -30.36 -17.90
CA GLU A 548 -13.39 -30.62 -17.33
C GLU A 548 -13.90 -29.43 -16.50
N HIS A 549 -12.99 -28.84 -15.71
CA HIS A 549 -13.34 -27.69 -14.87
C HIS A 549 -13.55 -26.41 -15.68
N VAL A 550 -12.82 -26.21 -16.78
CA VAL A 550 -13.05 -25.07 -17.69
C VAL A 550 -14.42 -25.16 -18.33
N VAL A 551 -14.84 -26.35 -18.79
CA VAL A 551 -16.21 -26.58 -19.32
C VAL A 551 -17.27 -26.32 -18.25
N ARG A 552 -17.08 -26.82 -17.02
CA ARG A 552 -18.00 -26.59 -15.89
C ARG A 552 -18.11 -25.09 -15.53
N LEU A 553 -16.99 -24.36 -15.60
CA LEU A 553 -16.96 -22.92 -15.38
C LEU A 553 -17.77 -22.18 -16.44
N GLY A 554 -17.61 -22.53 -17.72
CA GLY A 554 -18.40 -21.97 -18.82
C GLY A 554 -19.89 -22.21 -18.64
N GLN A 555 -20.30 -23.43 -18.31
CA GLN A 555 -21.70 -23.77 -18.02
C GLN A 555 -22.26 -22.93 -16.86
N PHE A 556 -21.50 -22.75 -15.77
CA PHE A 556 -21.91 -21.93 -14.63
C PHE A 556 -22.04 -20.46 -15.00
N LEU A 557 -21.24 -19.96 -15.94
CA LEU A 557 -21.21 -18.54 -16.33
C LEU A 557 -22.08 -18.24 -17.57
N ASP A 558 -22.78 -19.23 -18.15
CA ASP A 558 -23.53 -19.16 -19.43
C ASP A 558 -22.63 -18.67 -20.58
N VAL A 559 -21.49 -19.35 -20.75
CA VAL A 559 -20.51 -19.11 -21.82
C VAL A 559 -20.35 -20.38 -22.64
N ASP A 560 -20.56 -20.29 -23.94
CA ASP A 560 -20.50 -21.45 -24.86
C ASP A 560 -19.05 -21.78 -25.25
N ASP A 561 -18.25 -20.77 -25.60
CA ASP A 561 -16.84 -20.95 -25.97
C ASP A 561 -15.92 -20.71 -24.76
N THR A 562 -15.36 -21.77 -24.22
CA THR A 562 -14.43 -21.70 -23.08
C THR A 562 -12.95 -21.79 -23.48
N ALA A 563 -12.64 -21.92 -24.78
CA ALA A 563 -11.28 -22.07 -25.26
C ALA A 563 -10.34 -20.90 -24.83
N PRO A 564 -10.78 -19.62 -24.83
CA PRO A 564 -9.93 -18.54 -24.34
C PRO A 564 -9.48 -18.72 -22.89
N MET A 565 -10.33 -19.26 -22.02
CA MET A 565 -9.99 -19.52 -20.60
C MET A 565 -8.88 -20.54 -20.42
N ALA A 566 -8.75 -21.48 -21.38
CA ALA A 566 -7.69 -22.49 -21.36
C ALA A 566 -6.32 -21.91 -21.73
N HIS A 567 -6.28 -20.78 -22.45
CA HIS A 567 -5.05 -20.10 -22.87
C HIS A 567 -4.60 -18.96 -21.93
N PHE A 568 -5.10 -18.94 -20.70
CA PHE A 568 -4.85 -17.87 -19.71
C PHE A 568 -3.37 -17.55 -19.49
N ALA A 569 -2.46 -18.52 -19.61
CA ALA A 569 -1.03 -18.31 -19.38
C ALA A 569 -0.38 -17.40 -20.44
N GLU A 570 -0.88 -17.41 -21.67
CA GLU A 570 -0.46 -16.50 -22.73
C GLU A 570 -0.97 -15.08 -22.43
N HIS A 571 -2.23 -14.97 -22.04
CA HIS A 571 -2.83 -13.71 -21.62
C HIS A 571 -2.10 -13.10 -20.41
N ALA A 572 -1.81 -13.90 -19.37
CA ALA A 572 -1.08 -13.47 -18.17
C ALA A 572 0.32 -12.94 -18.49
N ARG A 573 1.03 -13.59 -19.46
CA ARG A 573 2.33 -13.09 -19.93
C ARG A 573 2.21 -11.79 -20.72
N ALA A 574 1.17 -11.65 -21.55
CA ALA A 574 0.93 -10.44 -22.34
C ALA A 574 0.47 -9.25 -21.47
N LYS A 575 -0.26 -9.49 -20.38
CA LYS A 575 -0.68 -8.47 -19.41
C LYS A 575 0.50 -7.79 -18.71
N GLY A 576 1.63 -8.48 -18.58
CA GLY A 576 2.89 -7.96 -18.06
C GLY A 576 2.91 -7.84 -16.53
N TYR A 577 1.98 -7.12 -15.91
CA TYR A 577 1.91 -6.94 -14.46
C TYR A 577 0.68 -7.62 -13.86
N ILE A 578 0.88 -8.35 -12.78
CA ILE A 578 -0.18 -8.96 -11.96
C ILE A 578 0.09 -8.57 -10.51
N SER A 579 -0.86 -7.92 -9.85
CA SER A 579 -0.70 -7.29 -8.54
C SER A 579 -0.41 -8.27 -7.39
N THR A 580 -0.80 -9.54 -7.55
CA THR A 580 -0.69 -10.54 -6.48
C THR A 580 0.69 -11.20 -6.40
N PRO A 581 1.10 -11.69 -5.22
CA PRO A 581 2.35 -12.47 -5.07
C PRO A 581 2.41 -13.76 -5.90
N SER A 582 1.28 -14.21 -6.48
CA SER A 582 1.20 -15.40 -7.35
C SER A 582 1.56 -15.14 -8.82
N TYR A 583 1.93 -13.88 -9.17
CA TYR A 583 2.16 -13.49 -10.57
C TYR A 583 3.09 -14.41 -11.34
N ALA A 584 4.15 -14.88 -10.70
CA ALA A 584 5.09 -15.80 -11.31
C ALA A 584 4.49 -17.17 -11.66
N GLN A 585 3.61 -17.67 -10.80
CA GLN A 585 3.04 -19.01 -10.93
C GLN A 585 2.02 -19.09 -12.07
N VAL A 586 1.21 -18.04 -12.26
CA VAL A 586 0.17 -18.03 -13.31
C VAL A 586 0.74 -17.88 -14.72
N THR A 587 1.97 -17.38 -14.87
CA THR A 587 2.65 -17.28 -16.17
C THR A 587 3.30 -18.60 -16.62
N GLU A 588 3.52 -19.54 -15.69
CA GLU A 588 4.10 -20.87 -15.98
C GLU A 588 3.07 -21.88 -16.51
N GLY A 589 1.76 -21.56 -16.40
CA GLY A 589 0.68 -22.47 -16.72
C GLY A 589 0.28 -23.38 -15.55
N ILE A 590 -0.51 -24.44 -15.86
CA ILE A 590 -1.01 -25.37 -14.83
C ILE A 590 0.11 -26.29 -14.33
N HIS A 591 0.31 -26.32 -13.02
CA HIS A 591 1.26 -27.23 -12.38
C HIS A 591 0.79 -27.68 -10.99
N ARG A 592 1.26 -28.84 -10.52
CA ARG A 592 0.88 -29.41 -9.21
C ARG A 592 1.86 -29.07 -8.08
N LYS A 593 2.87 -28.23 -8.31
CA LYS A 593 3.92 -27.90 -7.33
C LYS A 593 3.38 -27.32 -6.02
N ALA A 594 2.19 -26.74 -6.04
CA ALA A 594 1.56 -26.10 -4.90
C ALA A 594 0.62 -27.02 -4.10
N VAL A 595 0.38 -28.25 -4.55
CA VAL A 595 -0.49 -29.24 -3.89
C VAL A 595 0.32 -30.02 -2.85
N ASN A 596 -0.22 -30.13 -1.65
CA ASN A 596 0.36 -30.87 -0.52
C ASN A 596 1.74 -30.37 -0.06
N ARG A 597 2.08 -29.11 -0.32
CA ARG A 597 3.35 -28.53 0.16
C ARG A 597 3.46 -28.54 1.67
N TRP A 598 2.34 -28.39 2.38
CA TRP A 598 2.32 -28.37 3.84
C TRP A 598 2.89 -29.62 4.48
N HIS A 599 2.88 -30.79 3.79
CA HIS A 599 3.48 -32.02 4.32
C HIS A 599 4.97 -31.88 4.64
N ALA A 600 5.69 -31.00 3.90
CA ALA A 600 7.09 -30.68 4.19
C ALA A 600 7.28 -29.86 5.49
N TYR A 601 6.20 -29.37 6.07
CA TYR A 601 6.15 -28.60 7.31
C TYR A 601 5.16 -29.22 8.32
N ARG A 602 4.83 -30.50 8.18
CA ARG A 602 3.78 -31.18 8.95
C ARG A 602 3.91 -30.95 10.44
N GLU A 603 5.12 -31.06 10.99
CA GLU A 603 5.39 -30.87 12.43
C GLU A 603 4.96 -29.48 12.94
N LYS A 604 5.07 -28.45 12.08
CA LYS A 604 4.62 -27.08 12.41
C LYS A 604 3.10 -26.95 12.43
N PHE A 605 2.39 -27.81 11.72
CA PHE A 605 0.92 -27.81 11.63
C PHE A 605 0.27 -28.70 12.71
N GLU A 606 0.95 -29.68 13.30
CA GLU A 606 0.38 -30.56 14.30
C GLU A 606 -0.35 -29.83 15.44
N PRO A 607 0.17 -28.72 15.99
CA PRO A 607 -0.53 -27.98 17.05
C PRO A 607 -1.85 -27.33 16.60
N VAL A 608 -2.01 -27.00 15.31
CA VAL A 608 -3.18 -26.30 14.77
C VAL A 608 -4.14 -27.21 14.00
N LEU A 609 -3.77 -28.44 13.69
CA LEU A 609 -4.67 -29.42 13.07
C LEU A 609 -6.00 -29.61 13.84
N PRO A 610 -6.03 -29.69 15.19
CA PRO A 610 -7.28 -29.78 15.92
C PRO A 610 -8.23 -28.59 15.67
N ILE A 611 -7.70 -27.40 15.45
CA ILE A 611 -8.48 -26.18 15.11
C ILE A 611 -9.07 -26.31 13.72
N LEU A 612 -8.29 -26.86 12.77
CA LEU A 612 -8.67 -26.94 11.34
C LEU A 612 -9.60 -28.13 11.02
N ARG A 613 -9.55 -29.24 11.79
CA ARG A 613 -10.32 -30.47 11.51
C ARG A 613 -11.80 -30.24 11.17
N PRO A 614 -12.57 -29.44 11.95
CA PRO A 614 -13.98 -29.24 11.65
C PRO A 614 -14.20 -28.63 10.26
N VAL A 615 -13.42 -27.61 9.90
CA VAL A 615 -13.55 -26.95 8.60
C VAL A 615 -13.01 -27.83 7.48
N MET A 616 -11.91 -28.56 7.69
CA MET A 616 -11.36 -29.54 6.73
C MET A 616 -12.40 -30.60 6.39
N ALA A 617 -13.02 -31.21 7.39
CA ALA A 617 -14.10 -32.20 7.20
C ALA A 617 -15.28 -31.63 6.41
N ARG A 618 -15.71 -30.39 6.73
CA ARG A 618 -16.81 -29.72 6.00
C ARG A 618 -16.42 -29.42 4.55
N LEU A 619 -15.17 -29.06 4.30
CA LEU A 619 -14.63 -28.83 2.96
C LEU A 619 -14.29 -30.13 2.21
N GLY A 620 -14.31 -31.28 2.84
CA GLY A 620 -13.97 -32.58 2.25
C GLY A 620 -12.46 -32.74 1.97
N TYR A 621 -11.62 -32.21 2.87
CA TYR A 621 -10.17 -32.43 2.87
C TYR A 621 -9.76 -33.34 4.03
N ASP A 622 -8.80 -34.22 3.75
CA ASP A 622 -8.15 -35.09 4.73
C ASP A 622 -6.85 -34.45 5.26
N GLU A 623 -6.27 -35.03 6.37
CA GLU A 623 -5.00 -34.59 6.98
C GLU A 623 -3.75 -35.06 6.19
#